data_68e3f08fdeff9e37b3a764e0d04cd843
#
_entry.id   68e3f08fdeff9e37b3a764e0d04cd843
#
_cell.length_a   1.000
_cell.length_b   1.000
_cell.length_c   1.000
_cell.angle_alpha   90.00
_cell.angle_beta   90.00
_cell.angle_gamma   90.00
#
_symmetry.space_group_name_H-M   'P 1'
#
loop_
_entity.id
_entity.type
_entity.pdbx_description
1 polymer ?
#
loop_
_entity_poly.entity_id
_entity_poly.type
_entity_poly.pdbx_seq_one_letter_code
_entity_poly.pdbx_strand_id
1 'polypeptide(L)'
;KRRGELFRDLGVQDIAGFREKSSDHMPRILLIIDEFQEFFIDDDRVAQEANLLLDRLVRQGRAFGIHAIMGSQTLDGAYTLSRSTMGQMAVRVALQCSEQDSYIILNEDNAAARLLSRPGEAIYNDAAGNIEGNSPFQVVWITDSEREVFLENLATRDNGVLREMVVYEGNQPVFLDKNAEFNKIDATTKPLSAKAWLGGAMAIKDDTSATFRTASASNLLIVGQQDETTTSMLASALRSLDKQYIPEDVSFILLDGSPQDQSHASILPAAMNIMKSKPTLVGVRGVEEMMASINTELQKRLEDGASNAPTIYFVVNELHRFRDLRRDEDDYSFSMQDEDKPKSPNQVLAELLKEGPTLGMHVIVATDTLSNLNRTFDRQALREFDMRVLLQMGANDSTNLIDMPDASRLGMHRALLYSEETGTIEPFRPYAAEV
;
A
#
# COMPACT_ATOMS: atom_id res chain seq x y z
N LYS A 1 -16.11 10.97 -10.77
CA LYS A 1 -15.37 12.00 -11.51
C LYS A 1 -15.36 11.65 -13.00
N ARG A 2 -14.75 10.52 -13.43
CA ARG A 2 -14.63 10.10 -14.84
C ARG A 2 -15.97 10.11 -15.60
N ARG A 3 -17.06 9.54 -15.04
CA ARG A 3 -18.39 9.56 -15.68
C ARG A 3 -18.96 10.96 -15.84
N GLY A 4 -18.72 11.85 -14.86
CA GLY A 4 -19.16 13.25 -14.94
C GLY A 4 -18.47 14.04 -16.04
N GLU A 5 -17.20 13.74 -16.33
CA GLU A 5 -16.44 14.31 -17.44
C GLU A 5 -17.04 13.83 -18.78
N LEU A 6 -17.23 12.51 -18.93
CA LEU A 6 -17.86 11.94 -20.14
C LEU A 6 -19.29 12.49 -20.39
N PHE A 7 -20.10 12.67 -19.35
CA PHE A 7 -21.46 13.23 -19.49
C PHE A 7 -21.41 14.69 -19.93
N ARG A 8 -20.45 15.46 -19.43
CA ARG A 8 -20.26 16.86 -19.84
C ARG A 8 -19.85 16.95 -21.29
N ASP A 9 -18.90 16.13 -21.72
CA ASP A 9 -18.39 16.13 -23.10
C ASP A 9 -19.49 15.77 -24.12
N LEU A 10 -20.41 14.87 -23.75
CA LEU A 10 -21.55 14.49 -24.57
C LEU A 10 -22.81 15.38 -24.39
N GLY A 11 -22.76 16.34 -23.47
CA GLY A 11 -23.89 17.21 -23.15
C GLY A 11 -25.12 16.45 -22.64
N VAL A 12 -24.89 15.45 -21.74
CA VAL A 12 -25.94 14.66 -21.08
C VAL A 12 -25.88 14.82 -19.58
N GLN A 13 -26.98 14.52 -18.88
CA GLN A 13 -27.09 14.71 -17.44
C GLN A 13 -27.04 13.40 -16.65
N ASP A 14 -27.35 12.28 -17.30
CA ASP A 14 -27.45 10.99 -16.63
C ASP A 14 -27.05 9.82 -17.55
N ILE A 15 -27.02 8.62 -16.97
CA ILE A 15 -26.65 7.37 -17.67
C ILE A 15 -27.67 6.99 -18.76
N ALA A 16 -28.93 7.39 -18.64
CA ALA A 16 -29.93 7.11 -19.68
C ALA A 16 -29.64 7.93 -20.93
N GLY A 17 -29.44 9.24 -20.78
CA GLY A 17 -29.03 10.12 -21.86
C GLY A 17 -27.67 9.74 -22.48
N PHE A 18 -26.75 9.22 -21.66
CA PHE A 18 -25.48 8.71 -22.19
C PHE A 18 -25.69 7.52 -23.12
N ARG A 19 -26.52 6.53 -22.70
CA ARG A 19 -26.82 5.33 -23.48
C ARG A 19 -27.59 5.59 -24.77
N GLU A 20 -28.33 6.70 -24.83
CA GLU A 20 -29.02 7.12 -26.04
C GLU A 20 -28.06 7.77 -27.06
N LYS A 21 -27.02 8.46 -26.58
CA LYS A 21 -26.11 9.24 -27.44
C LYS A 21 -24.79 8.54 -27.77
N SER A 22 -24.41 7.53 -26.98
CA SER A 22 -23.13 6.81 -27.17
C SER A 22 -23.39 5.33 -27.37
N SER A 23 -22.61 4.73 -28.28
CA SER A 23 -22.54 3.27 -28.44
C SER A 23 -21.64 2.60 -27.41
N ASP A 24 -20.92 3.39 -26.60
CA ASP A 24 -20.04 2.85 -25.59
C ASP A 24 -20.81 2.18 -24.45
N HIS A 25 -20.32 1.01 -24.06
CA HIS A 25 -20.92 0.27 -22.97
C HIS A 25 -20.59 0.91 -21.62
N MET A 26 -21.60 1.47 -20.95
CA MET A 26 -21.49 1.98 -19.59
C MET A 26 -22.35 1.14 -18.63
N PRO A 27 -21.75 0.19 -17.88
CA PRO A 27 -22.51 -0.67 -16.96
C PRO A 27 -22.99 0.15 -15.74
N ARG A 28 -24.07 -0.29 -15.10
CA ARG A 28 -24.39 0.18 -13.75
C ARG A 28 -23.36 -0.38 -12.78
N ILE A 29 -23.07 0.38 -11.73
CA ILE A 29 -22.22 -0.03 -10.62
C ILE A 29 -23.12 -0.23 -9.41
N LEU A 30 -23.02 -1.39 -8.79
CA LEU A 30 -23.69 -1.71 -7.53
C LEU A 30 -22.63 -1.82 -6.44
N LEU A 31 -22.72 -0.98 -5.42
CA LEU A 31 -21.94 -1.06 -4.20
C LEU A 31 -22.77 -1.79 -3.15
N ILE A 32 -22.29 -2.91 -2.67
CA ILE A 32 -22.92 -3.68 -1.59
C ILE A 32 -22.01 -3.60 -0.38
N ILE A 33 -22.52 -3.12 0.74
CA ILE A 33 -21.79 -3.03 2.02
C ILE A 33 -22.61 -3.76 3.07
N ASP A 34 -22.07 -4.84 3.59
CA ASP A 34 -22.61 -5.52 4.76
C ASP A 34 -21.97 -4.95 6.02
N GLU A 35 -22.73 -4.87 7.11
CA GLU A 35 -22.28 -4.26 8.37
C GLU A 35 -21.70 -2.83 8.20
N PHE A 36 -22.38 -2.00 7.41
CA PHE A 36 -21.86 -0.68 7.06
C PHE A 36 -21.70 0.25 8.26
N GLN A 37 -22.40 0.00 9.38
CA GLN A 37 -22.28 0.77 10.61
C GLN A 37 -20.88 0.75 11.21
N GLU A 38 -20.08 -0.28 10.92
CA GLU A 38 -18.70 -0.40 11.40
C GLU A 38 -17.82 0.80 11.02
N PHE A 39 -18.14 1.48 9.91
CA PHE A 39 -17.45 2.71 9.54
C PHE A 39 -17.78 3.92 10.43
N PHE A 40 -18.80 3.82 11.29
CA PHE A 40 -19.40 4.96 11.98
C PHE A 40 -19.45 4.81 13.51
N ILE A 41 -18.82 3.76 14.05
CA ILE A 41 -18.74 3.49 15.50
C ILE A 41 -17.80 4.51 16.15
N ASP A 42 -16.63 4.72 15.59
CA ASP A 42 -15.63 5.64 16.09
C ASP A 42 -15.73 7.02 15.41
N ASP A 43 -15.46 8.09 16.15
CA ASP A 43 -15.34 9.44 15.57
C ASP A 43 -13.87 9.69 15.17
N ASP A 44 -13.48 9.08 14.08
CA ASP A 44 -12.15 9.18 13.53
C ASP A 44 -12.15 9.73 12.09
N ARG A 45 -10.96 9.83 11.50
CA ARG A 45 -10.81 10.28 10.11
C ARG A 45 -11.51 9.37 9.12
N VAL A 46 -11.56 8.06 9.38
CA VAL A 46 -12.20 7.08 8.49
C VAL A 46 -13.71 7.31 8.47
N ALA A 47 -14.34 7.49 9.64
CA ALA A 47 -15.75 7.80 9.75
C ALA A 47 -16.12 9.11 9.02
N GLN A 48 -15.30 10.15 9.17
CA GLN A 48 -15.52 11.45 8.53
C GLN A 48 -15.43 11.35 7.01
N GLU A 49 -14.40 10.68 6.47
CA GLU A 49 -14.25 10.45 5.03
C GLU A 49 -15.36 9.55 4.49
N ALA A 50 -15.74 8.49 5.19
CA ALA A 50 -16.84 7.60 4.82
C ALA A 50 -18.18 8.35 4.74
N ASN A 51 -18.48 9.22 5.71
CA ASN A 51 -19.67 10.08 5.69
C ASN A 51 -19.73 10.96 4.44
N LEU A 52 -18.62 11.65 4.13
CA LEU A 52 -18.53 12.53 2.94
C LEU A 52 -18.74 11.75 1.64
N LEU A 53 -18.11 10.60 1.52
CA LEU A 53 -18.19 9.77 0.32
C LEU A 53 -19.56 9.14 0.17
N LEU A 54 -20.14 8.65 1.26
CA LEU A 54 -21.47 8.05 1.26
C LEU A 54 -22.55 9.08 0.95
N ASP A 55 -22.51 10.27 1.58
CA ASP A 55 -23.45 11.37 1.29
C ASP A 55 -23.41 11.75 -0.20
N ARG A 56 -22.21 11.91 -0.76
CA ARG A 56 -22.03 12.18 -2.19
C ARG A 56 -22.58 11.05 -3.06
N LEU A 57 -22.36 9.80 -2.67
CA LEU A 57 -22.81 8.63 -3.41
C LEU A 57 -24.34 8.56 -3.46
N VAL A 58 -25.01 8.68 -2.32
CA VAL A 58 -26.47 8.55 -2.26
C VAL A 58 -27.18 9.73 -2.94
N ARG A 59 -26.61 10.95 -2.88
CA ARG A 59 -27.18 12.14 -3.53
C ARG A 59 -26.98 12.15 -5.04
N GLN A 60 -25.85 11.74 -5.53
CA GLN A 60 -25.45 11.94 -6.92
C GLN A 60 -25.34 10.64 -7.72
N GLY A 61 -25.08 9.51 -7.05
CA GLY A 61 -24.76 8.24 -7.70
C GLY A 61 -25.79 7.77 -8.71
N ARG A 62 -27.09 7.98 -8.42
CA ARG A 62 -28.21 7.59 -9.29
C ARG A 62 -28.08 8.12 -10.71
N ALA A 63 -27.74 9.37 -10.89
CA ALA A 63 -27.55 9.98 -12.21
C ALA A 63 -26.41 9.30 -12.99
N PHE A 64 -25.35 8.90 -12.28
CA PHE A 64 -24.20 8.21 -12.86
C PHE A 64 -24.39 6.68 -13.00
N GLY A 65 -25.56 6.16 -12.66
CA GLY A 65 -25.84 4.72 -12.66
C GLY A 65 -25.07 3.95 -11.59
N ILE A 66 -24.82 4.58 -10.45
CA ILE A 66 -24.19 3.99 -9.26
C ILE A 66 -25.26 3.87 -8.18
N HIS A 67 -25.43 2.66 -7.65
CA HIS A 67 -26.42 2.33 -6.63
C HIS A 67 -25.73 1.69 -5.44
N ALA A 68 -26.25 1.90 -4.22
CA ALA A 68 -25.77 1.29 -3.00
C ALA A 68 -26.84 0.42 -2.36
N ILE A 69 -26.45 -0.75 -1.87
CA ILE A 69 -27.22 -1.59 -0.95
C ILE A 69 -26.38 -1.67 0.32
N MET A 70 -26.97 -1.29 1.44
CA MET A 70 -26.29 -1.29 2.73
C MET A 70 -27.08 -2.17 3.69
N GLY A 71 -26.41 -3.13 4.31
CA GLY A 71 -26.93 -4.04 5.31
C GLY A 71 -26.32 -3.78 6.67
N SER A 72 -27.11 -4.00 7.72
CA SER A 72 -26.66 -3.92 9.11
C SER A 72 -27.58 -4.75 10.00
N GLN A 73 -27.04 -5.35 11.04
CA GLN A 73 -27.84 -6.04 12.07
C GLN A 73 -28.43 -5.03 13.06
N THR A 74 -27.72 -3.97 13.37
CA THR A 74 -28.16 -2.86 14.22
C THR A 74 -27.50 -1.57 13.78
N LEU A 75 -28.15 -0.46 14.02
CA LEU A 75 -27.58 0.89 13.85
C LEU A 75 -27.27 1.56 15.19
N ASP A 76 -27.51 0.83 16.31
CA ASP A 76 -27.08 1.29 17.62
C ASP A 76 -25.55 1.33 17.68
N GLY A 77 -24.99 2.47 18.08
CA GLY A 77 -23.53 2.68 18.06
C GLY A 77 -22.98 3.40 16.82
N ALA A 78 -23.74 3.54 15.74
CA ALA A 78 -23.32 4.32 14.56
C ALA A 78 -23.52 5.84 14.78
N TYR A 79 -22.89 6.37 15.82
CA TYR A 79 -23.14 7.76 16.28
C TYR A 79 -22.69 8.84 15.30
N THR A 80 -21.73 8.55 14.44
CA THR A 80 -21.17 9.52 13.48
C THR A 80 -21.91 9.51 12.14
N LEU A 81 -22.82 8.54 11.92
CA LEU A 81 -23.60 8.44 10.68
C LEU A 81 -24.56 9.62 10.53
N SER A 82 -24.47 10.34 9.41
CA SER A 82 -25.32 11.50 9.15
C SER A 82 -26.78 11.10 8.88
N ARG A 83 -27.71 11.63 9.67
CA ARG A 83 -29.17 11.47 9.44
C ARG A 83 -29.58 11.98 8.06
N SER A 84 -28.93 13.02 7.54
CA SER A 84 -29.23 13.55 6.20
C SER A 84 -28.89 12.56 5.10
N THR A 85 -27.83 11.77 5.27
CA THR A 85 -27.42 10.70 4.35
C THR A 85 -28.44 9.58 4.34
N MET A 86 -28.88 9.12 5.52
CA MET A 86 -29.95 8.13 5.65
C MET A 86 -31.28 8.63 5.04
N GLY A 87 -31.60 9.90 5.21
CA GLY A 87 -32.77 10.53 4.61
C GLY A 87 -32.83 10.52 3.08
N GLN A 88 -31.69 10.38 2.41
CA GLN A 88 -31.59 10.27 0.94
C GLN A 88 -31.84 8.84 0.43
N MET A 89 -31.91 7.85 1.31
CA MET A 89 -32.18 6.45 0.94
C MET A 89 -33.69 6.22 0.96
N ALA A 90 -34.31 6.33 -0.20
CA ALA A 90 -35.76 6.25 -0.32
C ALA A 90 -36.31 4.85 -0.08
N VAL A 91 -35.60 3.80 -0.52
CA VAL A 91 -36.01 2.40 -0.34
C VAL A 91 -35.37 1.85 0.93
N ARG A 92 -36.20 1.32 1.81
CA ARG A 92 -35.82 0.75 3.10
C ARG A 92 -36.45 -0.61 3.31
N VAL A 93 -35.69 -1.54 3.84
CA VAL A 93 -36.16 -2.87 4.22
C VAL A 93 -35.77 -3.10 5.67
N ALA A 94 -36.74 -3.34 6.53
CA ALA A 94 -36.52 -3.65 7.93
C ALA A 94 -37.06 -5.04 8.26
N LEU A 95 -36.17 -5.89 8.79
CA LEU A 95 -36.57 -7.14 9.47
C LEU A 95 -36.90 -6.83 10.93
N GLN A 96 -37.25 -7.85 11.73
CA GLN A 96 -37.46 -7.68 13.15
C GLN A 96 -36.20 -7.05 13.79
N CYS A 97 -36.37 -5.92 14.45
CA CYS A 97 -35.28 -5.20 15.11
C CYS A 97 -35.80 -4.51 16.40
N SER A 98 -34.89 -3.83 17.10
CA SER A 98 -35.24 -3.02 18.26
C SER A 98 -36.15 -1.83 17.85
N GLU A 99 -36.86 -1.25 18.80
CA GLU A 99 -37.67 -0.05 18.57
C GLU A 99 -36.80 1.12 18.09
N GLN A 100 -35.62 1.25 18.67
CA GLN A 100 -34.65 2.30 18.31
C GLN A 100 -34.13 2.11 16.88
N ASP A 101 -33.75 0.89 16.50
CA ASP A 101 -33.35 0.59 15.12
C ASP A 101 -34.49 0.85 14.14
N SER A 102 -35.75 0.46 14.50
CA SER A 102 -36.90 0.73 13.65
C SER A 102 -37.07 2.22 13.36
N TYR A 103 -36.91 3.08 14.35
CA TYR A 103 -36.93 4.53 14.15
C TYR A 103 -35.81 5.06 13.29
N ILE A 104 -34.62 4.49 13.40
CA ILE A 104 -33.48 4.91 12.58
C ILE A 104 -33.65 4.43 11.13
N ILE A 105 -34.06 3.16 10.93
CA ILE A 105 -34.17 2.55 9.61
C ILE A 105 -35.40 3.07 8.88
N LEU A 106 -36.54 3.14 9.51
CA LEU A 106 -37.78 3.60 8.88
C LEU A 106 -37.94 5.11 9.05
N ASN A 107 -38.56 5.57 10.10
CA ASN A 107 -38.74 7.00 10.42
C ASN A 107 -38.98 7.15 11.92
N GLU A 108 -38.77 8.35 12.48
CA GLU A 108 -38.90 8.67 13.91
C GLU A 108 -40.27 8.30 14.49
N ASP A 109 -41.32 8.21 13.68
CA ASP A 109 -42.68 7.82 14.11
C ASP A 109 -43.03 6.38 13.71
N ASN A 110 -42.10 5.60 13.14
CA ASN A 110 -42.37 4.28 12.56
C ASN A 110 -41.67 3.16 13.31
N ALA A 111 -42.32 2.62 14.33
CA ALA A 111 -41.83 1.47 15.12
C ALA A 111 -42.33 0.10 14.59
N ALA A 112 -42.83 0.03 13.35
CA ALA A 112 -43.51 -1.15 12.86
C ALA A 112 -42.62 -2.39 12.78
N ALA A 113 -41.32 -2.25 12.54
CA ALA A 113 -40.38 -3.37 12.45
C ALA A 113 -40.21 -4.11 13.80
N ARG A 114 -40.40 -3.45 14.94
CA ARG A 114 -40.41 -4.09 16.26
C ARG A 114 -41.56 -5.10 16.43
N LEU A 115 -42.68 -4.87 15.73
CA LEU A 115 -43.88 -5.68 15.86
C LEU A 115 -43.84 -6.98 15.04
N LEU A 116 -42.85 -7.15 14.18
CA LEU A 116 -42.60 -8.38 13.44
C LEU A 116 -42.29 -9.50 14.43
N SER A 117 -42.87 -10.66 14.21
CA SER A 117 -42.80 -11.76 15.19
C SER A 117 -42.35 -13.10 14.62
N ARG A 118 -42.36 -13.23 13.30
CA ARG A 118 -42.00 -14.50 12.64
C ARG A 118 -40.66 -14.36 11.93
N PRO A 119 -39.84 -15.41 11.92
CA PRO A 119 -38.59 -15.40 11.15
C PRO A 119 -38.84 -15.09 9.66
N GLY A 120 -38.07 -14.15 9.12
CA GLY A 120 -38.19 -13.74 7.72
C GLY A 120 -39.35 -12.78 7.41
N GLU A 121 -40.17 -12.38 8.39
CA GLU A 121 -41.08 -11.24 8.19
C GLU A 121 -40.25 -9.95 8.05
N ALA A 122 -40.65 -9.09 7.12
CA ALA A 122 -39.98 -7.82 6.85
C ALA A 122 -40.98 -6.76 6.39
N ILE A 123 -40.56 -5.50 6.50
CA ILE A 123 -41.29 -4.35 5.96
C ILE A 123 -40.46 -3.78 4.81
N TYR A 124 -41.03 -3.72 3.64
CA TYR A 124 -40.55 -2.90 2.52
C TYR A 124 -41.19 -1.52 2.61
N ASN A 125 -40.42 -0.47 2.43
CA ASN A 125 -40.88 0.90 2.42
C ASN A 125 -40.12 1.72 1.36
N ASP A 126 -40.83 2.32 0.42
CA ASP A 126 -40.28 3.18 -0.64
C ASP A 126 -40.72 4.65 -0.50
N ALA A 127 -41.34 4.99 0.62
CA ALA A 127 -41.82 6.32 0.96
C ALA A 127 -40.94 6.98 2.05
N ALA A 128 -39.63 6.80 1.99
CA ALA A 128 -38.66 7.34 2.95
C ALA A 128 -38.94 6.96 4.42
N GLY A 129 -39.56 5.80 4.65
CA GLY A 129 -39.87 5.26 5.97
C GLY A 129 -41.17 5.69 6.57
N ASN A 130 -42.01 6.49 5.90
CA ASN A 130 -43.32 6.89 6.40
C ASN A 130 -44.23 5.68 6.61
N ILE A 131 -45.08 5.71 7.63
CA ILE A 131 -45.95 4.59 8.04
C ILE A 131 -46.85 4.15 6.88
N GLU A 132 -47.37 5.07 6.12
CA GLU A 132 -48.29 4.82 5.00
C GLU A 132 -47.61 4.05 3.86
N GLY A 133 -46.28 4.12 3.79
CA GLY A 133 -45.45 3.35 2.79
C GLY A 133 -45.08 1.94 3.22
N ASN A 134 -45.50 1.52 4.42
CA ASN A 134 -45.13 0.18 4.92
C ASN A 134 -45.86 -0.93 4.15
N SER A 135 -45.12 -1.84 3.56
CA SER A 135 -45.59 -3.01 2.89
C SER A 135 -44.94 -4.27 3.52
N PRO A 136 -45.66 -4.94 4.43
CA PRO A 136 -45.17 -6.18 5.03
C PRO A 136 -45.05 -7.29 3.98
N PHE A 137 -43.97 -8.07 4.08
CA PHE A 137 -43.73 -9.20 3.21
C PHE A 137 -42.95 -10.33 3.90
N GLN A 138 -42.94 -11.51 3.31
CA GLN A 138 -42.12 -12.64 3.76
C GLN A 138 -40.89 -12.76 2.88
N VAL A 139 -39.70 -12.71 3.46
CA VAL A 139 -38.42 -12.93 2.75
C VAL A 139 -38.40 -14.38 2.24
N VAL A 140 -37.98 -14.55 0.99
CA VAL A 140 -37.81 -15.86 0.38
C VAL A 140 -36.59 -16.54 1.01
N TRP A 141 -36.78 -17.78 1.45
CA TRP A 141 -35.67 -18.62 1.86
C TRP A 141 -35.00 -19.23 0.65
N ILE A 142 -33.68 -19.13 0.55
CA ILE A 142 -32.87 -19.76 -0.48
C ILE A 142 -31.82 -20.65 0.21
N THR A 143 -31.70 -21.89 -0.21
CA THR A 143 -30.69 -22.81 0.30
C THR A 143 -29.30 -22.46 -0.27
N ASP A 144 -28.22 -22.87 0.40
CA ASP A 144 -26.86 -22.66 -0.10
C ASP A 144 -26.66 -23.27 -1.50
N SER A 145 -27.21 -24.47 -1.72
CA SER A 145 -27.13 -25.13 -3.03
C SER A 145 -27.86 -24.38 -4.14
N GLU A 146 -29.03 -23.81 -3.85
CA GLU A 146 -29.75 -22.97 -4.83
C GLU A 146 -28.98 -21.66 -5.10
N ARG A 147 -28.42 -21.07 -4.05
CA ARG A 147 -27.58 -19.86 -4.21
C ARG A 147 -26.38 -20.11 -5.11
N GLU A 148 -25.67 -21.23 -4.92
CA GLU A 148 -24.52 -21.58 -5.78
C GLU A 148 -24.95 -21.73 -7.26
N VAL A 149 -26.08 -22.39 -7.53
CA VAL A 149 -26.62 -22.52 -8.90
C VAL A 149 -26.92 -21.14 -9.50
N PHE A 150 -27.47 -20.20 -8.71
CA PHE A 150 -27.70 -18.83 -9.23
C PHE A 150 -26.39 -18.10 -9.52
N LEU A 151 -25.36 -18.24 -8.66
CA LEU A 151 -24.06 -17.62 -8.86
C LEU A 151 -23.33 -18.20 -10.06
N GLU A 152 -23.37 -19.52 -10.28
CA GLU A 152 -22.83 -20.19 -11.46
C GLU A 152 -23.52 -19.71 -12.75
N ASN A 153 -24.86 -19.60 -12.73
CA ASN A 153 -25.63 -19.08 -13.85
C ASN A 153 -25.31 -17.61 -14.17
N LEU A 154 -24.99 -16.80 -13.15
CA LEU A 154 -24.53 -15.43 -13.35
C LEU A 154 -23.14 -15.40 -13.97
N ALA A 155 -22.23 -16.23 -13.49
CA ALA A 155 -20.87 -16.34 -14.00
C ALA A 155 -20.85 -16.78 -15.48
N THR A 156 -21.72 -17.72 -15.88
CA THR A 156 -21.82 -18.17 -17.29
C THR A 156 -22.41 -17.15 -18.26
N ARG A 157 -23.09 -16.11 -17.75
CA ARG A 157 -23.61 -15.00 -18.58
C ARG A 157 -22.54 -13.97 -18.95
N ASP A 158 -21.32 -14.18 -18.51
CA ASP A 158 -20.20 -13.34 -18.87
C ASP A 158 -19.85 -13.51 -20.35
N ASN A 159 -20.04 -12.45 -21.13
CA ASN A 159 -19.73 -12.40 -22.55
C ASN A 159 -18.28 -11.97 -22.81
N GLY A 160 -17.35 -12.22 -21.88
CA GLY A 160 -15.95 -11.81 -21.99
C GLY A 160 -15.69 -10.32 -21.78
N VAL A 161 -16.67 -9.58 -21.24
CA VAL A 161 -16.57 -8.14 -20.92
C VAL A 161 -16.19 -7.91 -19.46
N LEU A 162 -16.17 -8.96 -18.64
CA LEU A 162 -15.84 -8.84 -17.23
C LEU A 162 -14.38 -8.44 -17.04
N ARG A 163 -14.21 -7.46 -16.19
CA ARG A 163 -12.88 -7.14 -15.66
C ARG A 163 -12.42 -8.29 -14.78
N GLU A 164 -11.12 -8.51 -14.74
CA GLU A 164 -10.52 -9.43 -13.78
C GLU A 164 -11.07 -9.14 -12.38
N MET A 165 -11.52 -10.20 -11.69
CA MET A 165 -12.07 -10.08 -10.35
C MET A 165 -10.95 -9.71 -9.38
N VAL A 166 -11.11 -8.58 -8.70
CA VAL A 166 -10.19 -8.15 -7.65
C VAL A 166 -10.74 -8.60 -6.30
N VAL A 167 -10.07 -9.55 -5.67
CA VAL A 167 -10.39 -10.01 -4.31
C VAL A 167 -9.37 -9.40 -3.35
N TYR A 168 -9.85 -8.64 -2.36
CA TYR A 168 -9.03 -8.11 -1.28
C TYR A 168 -9.36 -8.83 0.03
N GLU A 169 -8.45 -9.65 0.50
CA GLU A 169 -8.54 -10.30 1.79
C GLU A 169 -7.52 -9.67 2.75
N GLY A 170 -8.01 -8.85 3.66
CA GLY A 170 -7.19 -7.98 4.52
C GLY A 170 -6.13 -8.71 5.36
N ASN A 171 -6.35 -9.99 5.70
CA ASN A 171 -5.47 -10.79 6.56
C ASN A 171 -4.65 -11.85 5.81
N GLN A 172 -4.86 -12.02 4.52
CA GLN A 172 -4.09 -12.98 3.73
C GLN A 172 -2.70 -12.41 3.40
N PRO A 173 -1.64 -13.23 3.42
CA PRO A 173 -0.33 -12.82 2.93
C PRO A 173 -0.40 -12.48 1.44
N VAL A 174 0.36 -11.49 1.02
CA VAL A 174 0.52 -11.09 -0.38
C VAL A 174 1.89 -11.51 -0.88
N PHE A 175 1.99 -11.87 -2.15
CA PHE A 175 3.21 -12.42 -2.76
C PHE A 175 3.55 -11.64 -4.04
N LEU A 176 4.83 -11.43 -4.28
CA LEU A 176 5.31 -10.72 -5.47
C LEU A 176 4.89 -11.44 -6.77
N ASP A 177 4.86 -12.77 -6.79
CA ASP A 177 4.50 -13.56 -7.97
C ASP A 177 3.01 -13.43 -8.35
N LYS A 178 2.18 -12.83 -7.49
CA LYS A 178 0.80 -12.46 -7.81
C LYS A 178 0.67 -11.06 -8.41
N ASN A 179 1.74 -10.25 -8.40
CA ASN A 179 1.73 -8.92 -8.97
C ASN A 179 1.66 -8.97 -10.51
N ALA A 180 0.57 -8.45 -11.07
CA ALA A 180 0.34 -8.48 -12.51
C ALA A 180 1.33 -7.60 -13.31
N GLU A 181 1.79 -6.47 -12.74
CA GLU A 181 2.78 -5.59 -13.34
C GLU A 181 4.16 -6.27 -13.39
N PHE A 182 4.58 -6.84 -12.25
CA PHE A 182 5.82 -7.60 -12.15
C PHE A 182 5.86 -8.74 -13.16
N ASN A 183 4.76 -9.46 -13.34
CA ASN A 183 4.71 -10.61 -14.25
C ASN A 183 4.81 -10.23 -15.73
N LYS A 184 4.39 -9.01 -16.11
CA LYS A 184 4.44 -8.50 -17.49
C LYS A 184 5.82 -7.96 -17.90
N ILE A 185 6.78 -7.85 -16.96
CA ILE A 185 8.09 -7.29 -17.27
C ILE A 185 8.87 -8.23 -18.18
N ASP A 186 9.31 -7.68 -19.29
CA ASP A 186 10.31 -8.27 -20.19
C ASP A 186 11.37 -7.20 -20.50
N ALA A 187 12.49 -7.28 -19.77
CA ALA A 187 13.54 -6.27 -19.85
C ALA A 187 14.35 -6.45 -21.15
N THR A 188 14.33 -5.43 -21.99
CA THR A 188 15.09 -5.36 -23.24
C THR A 188 16.09 -4.21 -23.26
N THR A 189 15.90 -3.21 -22.41
CA THR A 189 16.73 -2.02 -22.30
C THR A 189 16.82 -1.58 -20.84
N LYS A 190 17.86 -0.81 -20.51
CA LYS A 190 18.01 -0.18 -19.19
C LYS A 190 16.85 0.79 -18.95
N PRO A 191 16.07 0.63 -17.86
CA PRO A 191 14.94 1.52 -17.57
C PRO A 191 15.41 2.91 -17.12
N LEU A 192 14.64 3.95 -17.45
CA LEU A 192 14.86 5.32 -16.92
C LEU A 192 14.48 5.44 -15.45
N SER A 193 13.56 4.58 -15.00
CA SER A 193 13.18 4.44 -13.60
C SER A 193 12.86 2.98 -13.31
N ALA A 194 13.28 2.47 -12.16
CA ALA A 194 13.04 1.10 -11.76
C ALA A 194 12.20 1.03 -10.49
N LYS A 195 11.21 0.14 -10.47
CA LYS A 195 10.30 -0.06 -9.34
C LYS A 195 10.76 -1.23 -8.47
N ALA A 196 11.01 -0.97 -7.21
CA ALA A 196 11.13 -2.01 -6.20
C ALA A 196 9.76 -2.25 -5.58
N TRP A 197 9.04 -3.31 -5.97
CA TRP A 197 7.75 -3.64 -5.36
C TRP A 197 7.94 -4.17 -3.96
N LEU A 198 7.19 -3.59 -3.02
CA LEU A 198 7.31 -3.81 -1.58
C LEU A 198 6.14 -4.60 -0.99
N GLY A 199 4.96 -4.49 -1.58
CA GLY A 199 3.77 -5.15 -1.06
C GLY A 199 2.48 -4.76 -1.74
N GLY A 200 1.39 -5.43 -1.36
CA GLY A 200 0.05 -5.15 -1.86
C GLY A 200 -0.52 -3.86 -1.29
N ALA A 201 -1.09 -3.03 -2.14
CA ALA A 201 -1.73 -1.78 -1.73
C ALA A 201 -2.92 -2.03 -0.79
N MET A 202 -3.18 -1.11 0.13
CA MET A 202 -4.40 -1.10 0.97
C MET A 202 -5.53 -0.27 0.35
N ALA A 203 -5.50 -0.09 -0.95
CA ALA A 203 -6.49 0.62 -1.75
C ALA A 203 -6.65 -0.08 -3.10
N ILE A 204 -7.72 0.27 -3.85
CA ILE A 204 -7.91 -0.25 -5.22
C ILE A 204 -6.96 0.50 -6.17
N LYS A 205 -5.73 0.07 -6.22
CA LYS A 205 -4.65 0.57 -7.07
C LYS A 205 -3.60 -0.51 -7.24
N ASP A 206 -2.59 -0.24 -8.07
CA ASP A 206 -1.42 -1.11 -8.24
C ASP A 206 -0.66 -1.28 -6.91
N ASP A 207 0.06 -2.38 -6.81
CA ASP A 207 0.87 -2.70 -5.64
C ASP A 207 1.91 -1.61 -5.35
N THR A 208 2.19 -1.42 -4.05
CA THR A 208 3.09 -0.37 -3.57
C THR A 208 4.53 -0.65 -3.96
N SER A 209 5.18 0.36 -4.52
CA SER A 209 6.58 0.28 -4.96
C SER A 209 7.37 1.54 -4.62
N ALA A 210 8.65 1.36 -4.28
CA ALA A 210 9.65 2.41 -4.27
C ALA A 210 10.22 2.57 -5.68
N THR A 211 10.31 3.82 -6.18
CA THR A 211 10.74 4.08 -7.56
C THR A 211 12.11 4.76 -7.57
N PHE A 212 13.09 4.05 -8.07
CA PHE A 212 14.47 4.55 -8.24
C PHE A 212 14.64 5.29 -9.56
N ARG A 213 15.27 6.45 -9.51
CA ARG A 213 15.59 7.30 -10.66
C ARG A 213 17.00 7.84 -10.50
N THR A 214 17.63 8.22 -11.59
CA THR A 214 18.91 8.94 -11.55
C THR A 214 18.66 10.39 -11.11
N ALA A 215 18.44 10.58 -9.82
CA ALA A 215 18.11 11.86 -9.17
C ALA A 215 18.63 11.84 -7.72
N SER A 216 18.89 13.02 -7.15
CA SER A 216 19.33 13.15 -5.76
C SER A 216 18.38 12.46 -4.79
N ALA A 217 18.91 11.96 -3.69
CA ALA A 217 18.17 11.29 -2.60
C ALA A 217 17.37 10.04 -3.01
N SER A 218 17.53 9.52 -4.24
CA SER A 218 16.83 8.31 -4.72
C SER A 218 17.39 7.06 -4.05
N ASN A 219 17.22 6.97 -2.73
CA ASN A 219 17.60 5.87 -1.86
C ASN A 219 16.39 5.41 -1.05
N LEU A 220 16.43 4.18 -0.54
CA LEU A 220 15.35 3.57 0.25
C LEU A 220 15.83 3.21 1.65
N LEU A 221 15.10 3.65 2.65
CA LEU A 221 15.28 3.29 4.05
C LEU A 221 14.10 2.45 4.53
N ILE A 222 14.36 1.33 5.19
CA ILE A 222 13.35 0.48 5.82
C ILE A 222 13.64 0.39 7.32
N VAL A 223 12.68 0.76 8.17
CA VAL A 223 12.84 0.74 9.63
C VAL A 223 11.72 -0.06 10.28
N GLY A 224 12.10 -1.06 11.09
CA GLY A 224 11.14 -1.83 11.88
C GLY A 224 11.68 -3.11 12.47
N GLN A 225 11.05 -3.60 13.54
CA GLN A 225 11.50 -4.74 14.35
C GLN A 225 10.93 -6.10 13.88
N GLN A 226 10.30 -6.17 12.71
CA GLN A 226 9.78 -7.40 12.14
C GLN A 226 10.77 -7.95 11.10
N ASP A 227 11.82 -8.61 11.55
CA ASP A 227 12.97 -9.02 10.73
C ASP A 227 12.56 -9.88 9.51
N GLU A 228 11.66 -10.84 9.69
CA GLU A 228 11.15 -11.65 8.60
C GLU A 228 10.40 -10.80 7.54
N THR A 229 9.54 -9.87 7.97
CA THR A 229 8.80 -8.98 7.09
C THR A 229 9.76 -8.05 6.33
N THR A 230 10.74 -7.48 7.02
CA THR A 230 11.75 -6.60 6.44
C THR A 230 12.60 -7.33 5.41
N THR A 231 13.08 -8.53 5.75
CA THR A 231 13.90 -9.36 4.86
C THR A 231 13.10 -9.81 3.64
N SER A 232 11.82 -10.17 3.80
CA SER A 232 10.92 -10.54 2.69
C SER A 232 10.65 -9.38 1.75
N MET A 233 10.45 -8.17 2.27
CA MET A 233 10.36 -6.95 1.46
C MET A 233 11.63 -6.68 0.66
N LEU A 234 12.81 -6.81 1.29
CA LEU A 234 14.09 -6.64 0.59
C LEU A 234 14.26 -7.67 -0.52
N ALA A 235 13.94 -8.94 -0.26
CA ALA A 235 14.00 -9.99 -1.26
C ALA A 235 13.07 -9.69 -2.46
N SER A 236 11.87 -9.24 -2.20
CA SER A 236 10.91 -8.82 -3.23
C SER A 236 11.39 -7.59 -4.01
N ALA A 237 11.95 -6.61 -3.33
CA ALA A 237 12.54 -5.42 -3.94
C ALA A 237 13.69 -5.78 -4.88
N LEU A 238 14.61 -6.63 -4.44
CA LEU A 238 15.75 -7.10 -5.23
C LEU A 238 15.31 -7.88 -6.48
N ARG A 239 14.38 -8.84 -6.32
CA ARG A 239 13.83 -9.62 -7.44
C ARG A 239 13.11 -8.70 -8.45
N SER A 240 12.37 -7.72 -7.97
CA SER A 240 11.65 -6.80 -8.83
C SER A 240 12.57 -5.85 -9.58
N LEU A 241 13.63 -5.38 -8.96
CA LEU A 241 14.66 -4.58 -9.62
C LEU A 241 15.41 -5.39 -10.67
N ASP A 242 15.90 -6.59 -10.28
CA ASP A 242 16.63 -7.49 -11.20
C ASP A 242 15.84 -7.80 -12.48
N LYS A 243 14.54 -8.05 -12.36
CA LYS A 243 13.69 -8.40 -13.50
C LYS A 243 13.56 -7.28 -14.53
N GLN A 244 13.78 -6.01 -14.15
CA GLN A 244 13.66 -4.82 -15.02
C GLN A 244 14.92 -4.49 -15.81
N TYR A 245 16.03 -5.18 -15.55
CA TYR A 245 17.30 -4.95 -16.23
C TYR A 245 17.75 -6.19 -17.01
N ILE A 246 18.57 -5.97 -18.01
CA ILE A 246 19.44 -7.03 -18.51
C ILE A 246 20.66 -7.18 -17.57
N PRO A 247 21.22 -8.38 -17.40
CA PRO A 247 22.25 -8.63 -16.36
C PRO A 247 23.48 -7.73 -16.42
N GLU A 248 23.83 -7.23 -17.60
CA GLU A 248 24.99 -6.36 -17.84
C GLU A 248 24.76 -4.91 -17.40
N ASP A 249 23.49 -4.50 -17.26
CA ASP A 249 23.12 -3.10 -16.94
C ASP A 249 22.87 -2.88 -15.45
N VAL A 250 23.00 -3.90 -14.62
CA VAL A 250 22.75 -3.80 -13.18
C VAL A 250 23.73 -4.63 -12.35
N SER A 251 24.11 -4.13 -11.20
CA SER A 251 24.88 -4.83 -10.19
C SER A 251 24.26 -4.68 -8.82
N PHE A 252 24.17 -5.78 -8.08
CA PHE A 252 23.68 -5.79 -6.70
C PHE A 252 24.81 -6.19 -5.77
N ILE A 253 25.03 -5.38 -4.74
CA ILE A 253 26.00 -5.61 -3.67
C ILE A 253 25.21 -5.66 -2.38
N LEU A 254 25.21 -6.79 -1.70
CA LEU A 254 24.40 -7.04 -0.52
C LEU A 254 25.28 -7.30 0.70
N LEU A 255 25.18 -6.44 1.70
CA LEU A 255 25.66 -6.67 3.04
C LEU A 255 24.51 -7.29 3.85
N ASP A 256 24.60 -8.57 4.17
CA ASP A 256 23.57 -9.27 4.94
C ASP A 256 24.04 -9.54 6.37
N GLY A 257 23.37 -8.92 7.33
CA GLY A 257 23.60 -9.09 8.76
C GLY A 257 22.73 -10.17 9.40
N SER A 258 21.90 -10.90 8.64
CA SER A 258 20.97 -11.88 9.18
C SER A 258 21.69 -12.97 9.98
N PRO A 259 21.27 -13.27 11.24
CA PRO A 259 21.84 -14.36 12.02
C PRO A 259 21.47 -15.70 11.39
N GLN A 260 22.46 -16.56 11.21
CA GLN A 260 22.32 -17.86 10.52
C GLN A 260 21.37 -18.84 11.23
N ASP A 261 21.09 -18.62 12.50
CA ASP A 261 20.18 -19.43 13.34
C ASP A 261 18.72 -18.99 13.29
N GLN A 262 18.40 -17.89 12.59
CA GLN A 262 17.06 -17.36 12.44
C GLN A 262 16.38 -17.88 11.17
N SER A 263 15.06 -18.05 11.22
CA SER A 263 14.26 -18.57 10.10
C SER A 263 14.36 -17.71 8.83
N HIS A 264 14.48 -16.39 9.00
CA HIS A 264 14.56 -15.44 7.89
C HIS A 264 15.94 -15.39 7.18
N ALA A 265 16.98 -16.00 7.75
CA ALA A 265 18.33 -16.00 7.17
C ALA A 265 18.42 -16.63 5.77
N SER A 266 17.49 -17.52 5.43
CA SER A 266 17.45 -18.17 4.12
C SER A 266 16.76 -17.33 3.03
N ILE A 267 16.01 -16.29 3.38
CA ILE A 267 15.14 -15.56 2.45
C ILE A 267 15.94 -14.82 1.39
N LEU A 268 16.93 -14.00 1.80
CA LEU A 268 17.78 -13.26 0.85
C LEU A 268 18.62 -14.17 -0.04
N PRO A 269 19.32 -15.18 0.50
CA PRO A 269 20.04 -16.16 -0.34
C PRO A 269 19.12 -16.86 -1.35
N ALA A 270 17.90 -17.24 -0.95
CA ALA A 270 16.95 -17.86 -1.87
C ALA A 270 16.53 -16.89 -3.01
N ALA A 271 16.25 -15.63 -2.69
CA ALA A 271 15.93 -14.61 -3.68
C ALA A 271 17.10 -14.37 -4.65
N MET A 272 18.34 -14.28 -4.13
CA MET A 272 19.54 -14.10 -4.95
C MET A 272 19.78 -15.25 -5.94
N ASN A 273 19.45 -16.49 -5.56
CA ASN A 273 19.64 -17.65 -6.43
C ASN A 273 18.76 -17.64 -7.69
N ILE A 274 17.62 -16.95 -7.66
CA ILE A 274 16.69 -16.85 -8.79
C ILE A 274 16.87 -15.58 -9.62
N MET A 275 17.70 -14.63 -9.16
CA MET A 275 18.02 -13.40 -9.90
C MET A 275 18.88 -13.72 -11.14
N LYS A 276 18.63 -12.99 -12.23
CA LYS A 276 19.39 -13.11 -13.50
C LYS A 276 20.80 -12.53 -13.37
N SER A 277 20.90 -11.36 -12.72
CA SER A 277 22.20 -10.82 -12.30
C SER A 277 22.71 -11.63 -11.12
N LYS A 278 24.00 -11.81 -11.01
CA LYS A 278 24.61 -12.53 -9.88
C LYS A 278 25.00 -11.55 -8.78
N PRO A 279 24.15 -11.35 -7.74
CA PRO A 279 24.46 -10.43 -6.65
C PRO A 279 25.74 -10.82 -5.92
N THR A 280 26.49 -9.82 -5.48
CA THR A 280 27.66 -10.02 -4.62
C THR A 280 27.21 -9.98 -3.18
N LEU A 281 27.33 -11.10 -2.47
CA LEU A 281 27.05 -11.18 -1.03
C LEU A 281 28.34 -10.94 -0.23
N VAL A 282 28.29 -9.98 0.68
CA VAL A 282 29.42 -9.59 1.53
C VAL A 282 29.03 -9.82 2.99
N GLY A 283 29.81 -10.61 3.69
CA GLY A 283 29.66 -10.80 5.13
C GLY A 283 30.32 -9.68 5.93
N VAL A 284 30.10 -9.68 7.24
CA VAL A 284 30.58 -8.63 8.16
C VAL A 284 32.09 -8.36 8.05
N ARG A 285 32.91 -9.38 7.75
CA ARG A 285 34.37 -9.24 7.64
C ARG A 285 34.86 -8.62 6.33
N GLY A 286 34.01 -8.52 5.30
CA GLY A 286 34.39 -8.00 3.97
C GLY A 286 33.98 -6.54 3.75
N VAL A 287 33.46 -5.85 4.77
CA VAL A 287 32.88 -4.51 4.62
C VAL A 287 33.92 -3.49 4.19
N GLU A 288 35.09 -3.45 4.83
CA GLU A 288 36.14 -2.48 4.50
C GLU A 288 36.61 -2.59 3.04
N GLU A 289 36.90 -3.81 2.58
CA GLU A 289 37.35 -4.06 1.21
C GLU A 289 36.26 -3.68 0.19
N MET A 290 34.99 -4.03 0.49
CA MET A 290 33.88 -3.68 -0.38
C MET A 290 33.65 -2.18 -0.44
N MET A 291 33.71 -1.47 0.69
CA MET A 291 33.55 -0.02 0.74
C MET A 291 34.70 0.70 0.00
N ALA A 292 35.91 0.19 0.07
CA ALA A 292 37.01 0.71 -0.74
C ALA A 292 36.78 0.54 -2.26
N SER A 293 36.26 -0.63 -2.67
CA SER A 293 35.86 -0.88 -4.05
C SER A 293 34.74 0.06 -4.53
N ILE A 294 33.71 0.25 -3.71
CA ILE A 294 32.61 1.19 -4.00
C ILE A 294 33.13 2.62 -4.11
N ASN A 295 34.02 3.04 -3.20
CA ASN A 295 34.64 4.37 -3.27
C ASN A 295 35.38 4.56 -4.58
N THR A 296 36.16 3.58 -5.03
CA THR A 296 36.87 3.63 -6.30
C THR A 296 35.93 3.82 -7.49
N GLU A 297 34.83 3.08 -7.52
CA GLU A 297 33.82 3.21 -8.57
C GLU A 297 33.08 4.55 -8.51
N LEU A 298 32.76 5.02 -7.29
CA LEU A 298 32.13 6.32 -7.08
C LEU A 298 33.00 7.47 -7.57
N GLN A 299 34.28 7.51 -7.19
CA GLN A 299 35.23 8.54 -7.63
C GLN A 299 35.40 8.52 -9.15
N LYS A 300 35.52 7.32 -9.74
CA LYS A 300 35.55 7.18 -11.19
C LYS A 300 34.34 7.80 -11.89
N ARG A 301 33.12 7.54 -11.36
CA ARG A 301 31.91 8.11 -11.94
C ARG A 301 31.79 9.63 -11.72
N LEU A 302 32.34 10.15 -10.63
CA LEU A 302 32.39 11.59 -10.39
C LEU A 302 33.33 12.29 -11.41
N GLU A 303 34.43 11.65 -11.78
CA GLU A 303 35.41 12.19 -12.74
C GLU A 303 34.96 12.02 -14.20
N ASP A 304 34.56 10.81 -14.57
CA ASP A 304 34.29 10.42 -15.98
C ASP A 304 32.82 10.61 -16.39
N GLY A 305 31.92 10.78 -15.41
CA GLY A 305 30.47 10.68 -15.59
C GLY A 305 29.99 9.23 -15.62
N ALA A 306 28.68 9.04 -15.47
CA ALA A 306 28.04 7.74 -15.39
C ALA A 306 27.36 7.28 -16.70
N SER A 307 27.68 7.91 -17.83
CA SER A 307 27.07 7.58 -19.13
C SER A 307 27.35 6.10 -19.48
N ASN A 308 26.27 5.32 -19.62
CA ASN A 308 26.30 3.88 -19.90
C ASN A 308 26.88 2.96 -18.79
N ALA A 309 27.18 3.47 -17.60
CA ALA A 309 27.59 2.62 -16.49
C ALA A 309 26.41 1.76 -16.00
N PRO A 310 26.63 0.52 -15.54
CA PRO A 310 25.58 -0.29 -14.91
C PRO A 310 25.01 0.41 -13.69
N THR A 311 23.71 0.27 -13.45
CA THR A 311 23.11 0.73 -12.20
C THR A 311 23.60 -0.13 -11.05
N ILE A 312 23.97 0.46 -9.93
CA ILE A 312 24.43 -0.26 -8.74
C ILE A 312 23.39 -0.08 -7.63
N TYR A 313 22.93 -1.18 -7.07
CA TYR A 313 22.14 -1.21 -5.85
C TYR A 313 23.01 -1.75 -4.71
N PHE A 314 23.37 -0.85 -3.80
CA PHE A 314 24.09 -1.19 -2.58
C PHE A 314 23.07 -1.40 -1.46
N VAL A 315 22.97 -2.62 -0.96
CA VAL A 315 21.92 -3.06 -0.04
C VAL A 315 22.53 -3.46 1.29
N VAL A 316 22.03 -2.91 2.38
CA VAL A 316 22.46 -3.25 3.74
C VAL A 316 21.25 -3.76 4.53
N ASN A 317 21.23 -5.04 4.81
CA ASN A 317 20.24 -5.68 5.68
C ASN A 317 20.78 -5.79 7.11
N GLU A 318 19.95 -5.43 8.11
CA GLU A 318 20.34 -5.38 9.53
C GLU A 318 21.57 -4.47 9.78
N LEU A 319 21.49 -3.22 9.31
CA LEU A 319 22.56 -2.21 9.42
C LEU A 319 23.23 -2.18 10.81
N HIS A 320 22.46 -2.36 11.86
CA HIS A 320 22.95 -2.29 13.25
C HIS A 320 24.05 -3.31 13.57
N ARG A 321 24.22 -4.34 12.78
CA ARG A 321 25.26 -5.39 12.95
C ARG A 321 26.59 -5.02 12.34
N PHE A 322 26.61 -4.04 11.43
CA PHE A 322 27.85 -3.59 10.77
C PHE A 322 28.47 -2.43 11.53
N ARG A 323 29.43 -2.76 12.43
CA ARG A 323 30.11 -1.75 13.28
C ARG A 323 30.94 -0.79 12.47
N ASP A 324 31.57 -1.26 11.40
CA ASP A 324 32.46 -0.49 10.54
C ASP A 324 31.72 0.64 9.77
N LEU A 325 30.38 0.52 9.66
CA LEU A 325 29.53 1.55 9.08
C LEU A 325 29.03 2.60 10.10
N ARG A 326 29.35 2.46 11.39
CA ARG A 326 28.96 3.44 12.40
C ARG A 326 29.84 4.67 12.34
N ARG A 327 29.28 5.81 12.71
CA ARG A 327 30.04 7.05 12.85
C ARG A 327 31.04 6.92 13.99
N ASP A 328 32.24 7.43 13.78
CA ASP A 328 33.24 7.59 14.84
C ASP A 328 32.82 8.72 15.77
N GLU A 329 32.81 8.49 17.08
CA GLU A 329 32.49 9.50 18.08
C GLU A 329 33.49 10.63 18.11
N ASP A 330 34.72 10.41 17.59
CA ASP A 330 35.82 11.37 17.55
C ASP A 330 35.85 12.30 16.32
N ASP A 331 34.92 12.13 15.38
CA ASP A 331 34.87 12.93 14.12
C ASP A 331 34.48 14.42 14.34
N TYR A 332 34.25 14.82 15.60
CA TYR A 332 34.12 16.22 16.00
C TYR A 332 35.48 16.95 16.18
N SER A 333 36.62 16.25 16.11
CA SER A 333 37.91 16.92 16.11
C SER A 333 38.12 17.59 14.75
N PHE A 334 38.16 18.90 14.73
CA PHE A 334 38.72 19.76 13.67
C PHE A 334 40.20 19.46 13.45
N SER A 335 40.57 18.22 13.22
CA SER A 335 41.91 17.89 12.75
C SER A 335 41.92 18.02 11.24
N MET A 336 42.79 18.84 10.69
CA MET A 336 43.13 18.97 9.30
C MET A 336 42.97 17.62 8.63
N GLN A 337 42.04 17.52 7.65
CA GLN A 337 41.93 16.35 6.80
C GLN A 337 43.29 16.10 6.16
N ASP A 338 43.98 15.09 6.59
CA ASP A 338 45.12 14.52 5.87
C ASP A 338 44.50 13.94 4.58
N GLU A 339 44.59 14.64 3.47
CA GLU A 339 44.08 14.22 2.16
C GLU A 339 44.62 12.86 1.68
N ASP A 340 45.68 12.37 2.34
CA ASP A 340 46.34 11.09 2.00
C ASP A 340 45.79 9.85 2.77
N LYS A 341 44.82 10.02 3.70
CA LYS A 341 44.24 8.86 4.40
C LYS A 341 43.05 8.28 3.65
N PRO A 342 42.98 6.93 3.50
CA PRO A 342 41.80 6.30 2.93
C PRO A 342 40.55 6.64 3.77
N LYS A 343 39.43 6.97 3.08
CA LYS A 343 38.14 7.25 3.74
C LYS A 343 37.67 6.05 4.54
N SER A 344 37.12 6.29 5.71
CA SER A 344 36.49 5.21 6.50
C SER A 344 35.24 4.68 5.80
N PRO A 345 34.82 3.42 6.07
CA PRO A 345 33.59 2.85 5.49
C PRO A 345 32.35 3.73 5.71
N ASN A 346 32.22 4.38 6.85
CA ASN A 346 31.11 5.31 7.13
C ASN A 346 31.17 6.56 6.25
N GLN A 347 32.35 7.15 6.04
CA GLN A 347 32.51 8.32 5.19
C GLN A 347 32.18 7.97 3.71
N VAL A 348 32.60 6.82 3.25
CA VAL A 348 32.26 6.32 1.91
C VAL A 348 30.74 6.10 1.77
N LEU A 349 30.09 5.53 2.77
CA LEU A 349 28.65 5.34 2.77
C LEU A 349 27.89 6.67 2.73
N ALA A 350 28.33 7.67 3.51
CA ALA A 350 27.73 8.99 3.50
C ALA A 350 27.87 9.70 2.14
N GLU A 351 29.04 9.59 1.52
CA GLU A 351 29.26 10.15 0.17
C GLU A 351 28.46 9.41 -0.91
N LEU A 352 28.40 8.06 -0.82
CA LEU A 352 27.59 7.24 -1.72
C LEU A 352 26.09 7.62 -1.63
N LEU A 353 25.56 7.83 -0.44
CA LEU A 353 24.17 8.27 -0.25
C LEU A 353 23.89 9.59 -0.93
N LYS A 354 24.81 10.56 -0.84
CA LYS A 354 24.65 11.91 -1.34
C LYS A 354 24.87 12.01 -2.85
N GLU A 355 25.97 11.50 -3.35
CA GLU A 355 26.41 11.69 -4.74
C GLU A 355 25.98 10.52 -5.63
N GLY A 356 25.89 9.30 -5.07
CA GLY A 356 25.64 8.07 -5.81
C GLY A 356 24.38 8.06 -6.67
N PRO A 357 23.19 8.49 -6.16
CA PRO A 357 21.95 8.37 -6.91
C PRO A 357 21.96 9.11 -8.26
N THR A 358 22.62 10.26 -8.33
CA THR A 358 22.79 11.03 -9.60
C THR A 358 23.69 10.32 -10.60
N LEU A 359 24.48 9.36 -10.12
CA LEU A 359 25.42 8.53 -10.89
C LEU A 359 24.90 7.10 -11.10
N GLY A 360 23.63 6.84 -10.79
CA GLY A 360 23.04 5.52 -10.90
C GLY A 360 23.53 4.50 -9.85
N MET A 361 23.98 4.98 -8.69
CA MET A 361 24.36 4.16 -7.55
C MET A 361 23.40 4.43 -6.39
N HIS A 362 22.49 3.51 -6.11
CA HIS A 362 21.43 3.67 -5.13
C HIS A 362 21.71 2.85 -3.87
N VAL A 363 21.29 3.35 -2.73
CA VAL A 363 21.43 2.69 -1.43
C VAL A 363 20.08 2.24 -0.91
N ILE A 364 20.00 1.00 -0.47
CA ILE A 364 18.84 0.43 0.23
C ILE A 364 19.31 -0.03 1.60
N VAL A 365 18.73 0.52 2.66
CA VAL A 365 19.11 0.19 4.04
C VAL A 365 17.91 -0.34 4.79
N ALA A 366 18.09 -1.45 5.51
CA ALA A 366 17.13 -1.97 6.47
C ALA A 366 17.75 -2.02 7.88
N THR A 367 17.00 -1.57 8.86
CA THR A 367 17.40 -1.58 10.29
C THR A 367 16.18 -1.74 11.20
N ASP A 368 16.42 -2.17 12.42
CA ASP A 368 15.38 -2.47 13.41
C ASP A 368 14.79 -1.21 14.07
N THR A 369 15.62 -0.24 14.44
CA THR A 369 15.23 0.91 15.28
C THR A 369 15.86 2.23 14.83
N LEU A 370 15.18 3.34 15.11
CA LEU A 370 15.74 4.68 14.94
C LEU A 370 17.01 4.89 15.78
N SER A 371 17.06 4.32 16.98
CA SER A 371 18.26 4.43 17.85
C SER A 371 19.49 3.81 17.20
N ASN A 372 19.34 2.64 16.58
CA ASN A 372 20.43 1.99 15.85
C ASN A 372 20.77 2.72 14.55
N LEU A 373 19.78 3.23 13.85
CA LEU A 373 19.97 4.05 12.66
C LEU A 373 20.82 5.30 12.95
N ASN A 374 20.55 6.00 14.04
CA ASN A 374 21.26 7.21 14.46
C ASN A 374 22.73 6.98 14.84
N ARG A 375 23.16 5.73 15.04
CA ARG A 375 24.58 5.39 15.21
C ARG A 375 25.37 5.47 13.91
N THR A 376 24.69 5.32 12.78
CA THR A 376 25.32 5.35 11.45
C THR A 376 25.05 6.65 10.72
N PHE A 377 23.80 7.15 10.76
CA PHE A 377 23.38 8.33 10.03
C PHE A 377 22.98 9.47 10.97
N ASP A 378 23.37 10.69 10.63
CA ASP A 378 22.84 11.89 11.23
C ASP A 378 21.57 12.39 10.52
N ARG A 379 21.02 13.50 11.01
CA ARG A 379 19.82 14.09 10.40
C ARG A 379 20.03 14.55 8.96
N GLN A 380 21.24 14.91 8.57
CA GLN A 380 21.53 15.34 7.21
C GLN A 380 21.56 14.13 6.29
N ALA A 381 22.25 13.07 6.67
CA ALA A 381 22.29 11.80 5.92
C ALA A 381 20.89 11.16 5.77
N LEU A 382 20.00 11.29 6.76
CA LEU A 382 18.63 10.79 6.67
C LEU A 382 17.78 11.50 5.59
N ARG A 383 18.13 12.73 5.21
CA ARG A 383 17.46 13.44 4.11
C ARG A 383 17.83 12.90 2.72
N GLU A 384 18.92 12.16 2.64
CA GLU A 384 19.32 11.49 1.39
C GLU A 384 18.51 10.22 1.10
N PHE A 385 17.54 9.89 1.96
CA PHE A 385 16.54 8.84 1.71
C PHE A 385 15.18 9.49 1.41
N ASP A 386 14.90 9.71 0.12
CA ASP A 386 13.57 10.17 -0.31
C ASP A 386 12.48 9.17 0.10
N MET A 387 12.76 7.88 -0.09
CA MET A 387 11.80 6.81 0.15
C MET A 387 12.08 6.17 1.51
N ARG A 388 11.06 6.18 2.40
CA ARG A 388 11.16 5.60 3.74
C ARG A 388 10.00 4.66 3.99
N VAL A 389 10.32 3.42 4.32
CA VAL A 389 9.34 2.42 4.74
C VAL A 389 9.43 2.24 6.24
N LEU A 390 8.30 2.41 6.90
CA LEU A 390 8.17 2.23 8.34
C LEU A 390 7.21 1.08 8.64
N LEU A 391 7.64 0.15 9.47
CA LEU A 391 6.76 -0.80 10.13
C LEU A 391 6.23 -0.19 11.44
N GLN A 392 5.39 -0.92 12.19
CA GLN A 392 4.87 -0.44 13.46
C GLN A 392 6.01 -0.04 14.41
N MET A 393 5.94 1.19 14.94
CA MET A 393 6.92 1.76 15.86
C MET A 393 6.28 2.80 16.80
N GLY A 394 7.05 3.30 17.77
CA GLY A 394 6.58 4.38 18.66
C GLY A 394 6.25 5.68 17.90
N ALA A 395 5.26 6.45 18.39
CA ALA A 395 4.85 7.71 17.77
C ALA A 395 5.99 8.72 17.61
N ASN A 396 6.90 8.79 18.60
CA ASN A 396 8.06 9.68 18.55
C ASN A 396 9.06 9.28 17.45
N ASP A 397 9.32 7.96 17.28
CA ASP A 397 10.23 7.46 16.26
C ASP A 397 9.64 7.69 14.86
N SER A 398 8.33 7.45 14.70
CA SER A 398 7.60 7.76 13.47
C SER A 398 7.72 9.25 13.12
N THR A 399 7.46 10.14 14.10
CA THR A 399 7.56 11.60 13.88
C THR A 399 8.98 12.04 13.52
N ASN A 400 10.01 11.42 14.09
CA ASN A 400 11.39 11.73 13.74
C ASN A 400 11.78 11.28 12.33
N LEU A 401 11.10 10.28 11.78
CA LEU A 401 11.40 9.71 10.44
C LEU A 401 10.57 10.32 9.32
N ILE A 402 9.30 10.66 9.57
CA ILE A 402 8.36 11.12 8.52
C ILE A 402 7.53 12.34 8.95
N ASP A 403 7.89 13.03 10.01
CA ASP A 403 7.18 14.18 10.61
C ASP A 403 5.72 13.89 11.04
N MET A 404 5.31 12.62 11.09
CA MET A 404 3.94 12.18 11.46
C MET A 404 3.97 10.92 12.32
N PRO A 405 3.01 10.74 13.27
CA PRO A 405 2.98 9.59 14.16
C PRO A 405 2.32 8.34 13.55
N ASP A 406 2.03 8.33 12.25
CA ASP A 406 1.14 7.36 11.60
C ASP A 406 1.62 5.91 11.69
N ALA A 407 2.94 5.66 11.70
CA ALA A 407 3.47 4.32 11.87
C ALA A 407 3.15 3.70 13.25
N SER A 408 2.78 4.50 14.25
CA SER A 408 2.39 3.99 15.58
C SER A 408 1.03 3.28 15.58
N ARG A 409 0.21 3.53 14.57
CA ARG A 409 -1.14 2.96 14.41
C ARG A 409 -1.18 1.75 13.49
N LEU A 410 -0.05 1.36 12.91
CA LEU A 410 0.03 0.18 12.06
C LEU A 410 -0.19 -1.09 12.89
N GLY A 411 -0.88 -2.06 12.31
CA GLY A 411 -0.97 -3.41 12.84
C GLY A 411 0.19 -4.30 12.39
N MET A 412 0.19 -5.56 12.87
CA MET A 412 1.14 -6.56 12.36
C MET A 412 1.02 -6.71 10.84
N HIS A 413 2.15 -6.95 10.17
CA HIS A 413 2.23 -7.11 8.71
C HIS A 413 1.64 -5.92 7.93
N ARG A 414 1.82 -4.70 8.47
CA ARG A 414 1.48 -3.44 7.83
C ARG A 414 2.70 -2.55 7.83
N ALA A 415 2.85 -1.79 6.75
CA ALA A 415 3.91 -0.82 6.59
C ALA A 415 3.37 0.47 5.95
N LEU A 416 4.13 1.54 6.11
CA LEU A 416 3.94 2.81 5.42
C LEU A 416 5.10 3.02 4.47
N LEU A 417 4.83 3.44 3.23
CA LEU A 417 5.82 4.06 2.34
C LEU A 417 5.59 5.56 2.35
N TYR A 418 6.61 6.30 2.74
CA TYR A 418 6.69 7.75 2.66
C TYR A 418 7.66 8.15 1.55
N SER A 419 7.29 9.11 0.71
CA SER A 419 8.21 9.80 -0.22
C SER A 419 8.25 11.28 0.13
N GLU A 420 9.44 11.79 0.36
CA GLU A 420 9.68 13.19 0.70
C GLU A 420 9.46 14.09 -0.52
N GLU A 421 9.87 13.64 -1.72
CA GLU A 421 9.68 14.34 -3.00
C GLU A 421 8.20 14.64 -3.27
N THR A 422 7.33 13.67 -3.05
CA THR A 422 5.90 13.80 -3.35
C THR A 422 5.06 14.19 -2.14
N GLY A 423 5.61 14.10 -0.93
CA GLY A 423 4.88 14.28 0.33
C GLY A 423 3.77 13.26 0.55
N THR A 424 3.86 12.08 -0.08
CA THR A 424 2.83 11.06 -0.02
C THR A 424 3.12 10.03 1.06
N ILE A 425 2.06 9.59 1.75
CA ILE A 425 2.10 8.45 2.67
C ILE A 425 1.17 7.38 2.14
N GLU A 426 1.68 6.18 2.02
CA GLU A 426 0.97 5.05 1.47
C GLU A 426 1.04 3.84 2.41
N PRO A 427 -0.06 3.46 3.09
CA PRO A 427 -0.13 2.22 3.82
C PRO A 427 -0.24 1.03 2.87
N PHE A 428 0.48 -0.04 3.19
CA PHE A 428 0.49 -1.25 2.38
C PHE A 428 0.71 -2.52 3.22
N ARG A 429 0.50 -3.68 2.61
CA ARG A 429 0.82 -4.99 3.17
C ARG A 429 2.13 -5.50 2.57
N PRO A 430 3.22 -5.61 3.34
CA PRO A 430 4.48 -6.16 2.86
C PRO A 430 4.31 -7.52 2.19
N TYR A 431 5.05 -7.79 1.13
CA TYR A 431 5.10 -9.13 0.57
C TYR A 431 5.70 -10.13 1.56
N ALA A 432 5.07 -11.27 1.66
CA ALA A 432 5.58 -12.41 2.40
C ALA A 432 6.68 -13.13 1.60
N ALA A 433 7.57 -13.83 2.30
CA ALA A 433 8.53 -14.71 1.65
C ALA A 433 7.79 -15.85 0.96
N GLU A 434 8.22 -16.17 -0.25
CA GLU A 434 7.82 -17.40 -0.92
C GLU A 434 8.69 -18.51 -0.36
N VAL A 435 8.06 -19.47 0.33
CA VAL A 435 8.72 -20.61 0.96
C VAL A 435 9.02 -21.68 -0.07
#